data_ce04e18f5e5be0118b5765e213af4772
#
_entry.id   ce04e18f5e5be0118b5765e213af4772
#
_cell.length_a   1.000
_cell.length_b   1.000
_cell.length_c   1.000
_cell.angle_alpha   90.00
_cell.angle_beta   90.00
_cell.angle_gamma   90.00
#
_symmetry.space_group_name_H-M   'P 1'
#
loop_
_entity.id
_entity.type
_entity.pdbx_description
1 polymer ?
#
loop_
_entity_poly.entity_id
_entity_poly.type
_entity_poly.pdbx_seq_one_letter_code
_entity_poly.pdbx_strand_id
1 'polypeptide(L)'
;MLRIKDIMTKRVYTVDADASAEEAAWGLTRRHIGGAPARDAQGNLVGVLSSSDLVNPEPAQWIRGEATVGDLMNPDVISLYEDDPAMTAVIEMARRDIHRIVVLDDDSKLAGIVTPMDVVCALAGGKRFDVGA
;
A
#
# COMPACT_ATOMS: atom_id res chain seq x y z
N MET A 1 5.52 -8.66 22.32
CA MET A 1 4.58 -8.87 21.22
C MET A 1 5.10 -8.22 19.95
N LEU A 2 5.08 -8.93 18.86
CA LEU A 2 5.48 -8.39 17.56
C LEU A 2 4.44 -7.37 17.08
N ARG A 3 4.90 -6.18 16.74
CA ARG A 3 4.05 -5.09 16.28
C ARG A 3 4.24 -4.83 14.80
N ILE A 4 3.31 -4.15 14.19
CA ILE A 4 3.38 -3.83 12.76
C ILE A 4 4.68 -3.09 12.43
N LYS A 5 5.11 -2.15 13.27
CA LYS A 5 6.37 -1.42 13.06
C LYS A 5 7.60 -2.31 13.00
N ASP A 6 7.52 -3.51 13.55
CA ASP A 6 8.64 -4.46 13.56
C ASP A 6 8.80 -5.20 12.22
N ILE A 7 7.76 -5.19 11.38
CA ILE A 7 7.75 -5.92 10.11
C ILE A 7 7.51 -5.04 8.89
N MET A 8 7.00 -3.82 9.06
CA MET A 8 6.62 -2.95 7.95
C MET A 8 7.81 -2.45 7.14
N THR A 9 7.55 -2.08 5.91
CA THR A 9 8.48 -1.33 5.08
C THR A 9 8.33 0.15 5.43
N LYS A 10 9.43 0.80 5.84
CA LYS A 10 9.39 2.18 6.33
C LYS A 10 9.58 3.22 5.24
N ARG A 11 10.34 2.90 4.19
CA ARG A 11 10.54 3.83 3.07
C ARG A 11 9.45 3.58 2.05
N VAL A 12 8.37 4.33 2.17
CA VAL A 12 7.21 4.15 1.31
C VAL A 12 7.31 5.09 0.12
N TYR A 13 7.34 4.49 -1.08
CA TYR A 13 7.15 5.25 -2.30
C TYR A 13 5.68 5.63 -2.41
N THR A 14 5.40 6.90 -2.62
CA THR A 14 4.03 7.38 -2.83
C THR A 14 3.90 7.98 -4.22
N VAL A 15 2.68 7.99 -4.74
CA VAL A 15 2.38 8.60 -6.03
C VAL A 15 1.41 9.76 -5.82
N ASP A 16 1.44 10.72 -6.75
CA ASP A 16 0.50 11.83 -6.72
C ASP A 16 -0.80 11.42 -7.41
N ALA A 17 -1.93 11.75 -6.81
CA ALA A 17 -3.24 11.45 -7.42
C ALA A 17 -3.40 12.16 -8.77
N ASP A 18 -2.73 13.30 -8.96
CA ASP A 18 -2.76 14.07 -10.21
C ASP A 18 -1.82 13.52 -11.28
N ALA A 19 -0.89 12.64 -10.92
CA ALA A 19 0.07 12.09 -11.87
C ALA A 19 -0.65 11.23 -12.91
N SER A 20 -0.06 11.13 -14.09
CA SER A 20 -0.59 10.26 -15.11
C SER A 20 -0.43 8.79 -14.69
N ALA A 21 -1.35 7.95 -15.14
CA ALA A 21 -1.25 6.51 -14.92
C ALA A 21 0.06 5.96 -15.48
N GLU A 22 0.52 6.50 -16.60
CA GLU A 22 1.77 6.12 -17.25
C GLU A 22 2.98 6.40 -16.35
N GLU A 23 3.07 7.61 -15.78
CA GLU A 23 4.15 7.96 -14.85
C GLU A 23 4.14 7.04 -13.63
N ALA A 24 2.97 6.76 -13.09
CA ALA A 24 2.84 5.88 -11.94
C ALA A 24 3.27 4.46 -12.28
N ALA A 25 2.87 3.96 -13.45
CA ALA A 25 3.28 2.63 -13.92
C ALA A 25 4.80 2.54 -14.02
N TRP A 26 5.44 3.56 -14.57
CA TRP A 26 6.91 3.65 -14.64
C TRP A 26 7.54 3.63 -13.25
N GLY A 27 6.99 4.42 -12.32
CA GLY A 27 7.50 4.50 -10.95
C GLY A 27 7.44 3.17 -10.23
N LEU A 28 6.33 2.44 -10.36
CA LEU A 28 6.17 1.11 -9.75
C LEU A 28 7.11 0.08 -10.40
N THR A 29 7.18 0.08 -11.72
CA THR A 29 8.01 -0.86 -12.48
C THR A 29 9.48 -0.71 -12.14
N ARG A 30 9.98 0.52 -12.09
CA ARG A 30 11.38 0.80 -11.80
C ARG A 30 11.78 0.36 -10.39
N ARG A 31 10.83 0.35 -9.47
CA ARG A 31 11.07 -0.03 -8.08
C ARG A 31 10.72 -1.48 -7.80
N HIS A 32 10.22 -2.20 -8.78
CA HIS A 32 9.77 -3.60 -8.65
C HIS A 32 8.75 -3.77 -7.52
N ILE A 33 7.83 -2.83 -7.41
CA ILE A 33 6.75 -2.87 -6.42
C ILE A 33 5.39 -2.93 -7.11
N GLY A 34 4.44 -3.54 -6.43
CA GLY A 34 3.12 -3.79 -6.98
C GLY A 34 2.06 -2.74 -6.66
N GLY A 35 2.42 -1.69 -5.96
CA GLY A 35 1.48 -0.64 -5.61
C GLY A 35 2.07 0.38 -4.67
N ALA A 36 1.34 1.49 -4.47
CA ALA A 36 1.80 2.60 -3.63
C ALA A 36 0.61 3.42 -3.12
N PRO A 37 0.73 4.02 -1.93
CA PRO A 37 -0.25 5.00 -1.48
C PRO A 37 -0.23 6.22 -2.39
N ALA A 38 -1.39 6.83 -2.59
CA ALA A 38 -1.56 8.04 -3.39
C ALA A 38 -1.87 9.24 -2.49
N ARG A 39 -1.28 10.38 -2.82
CA ARG A 39 -1.47 11.64 -2.09
C ARG A 39 -2.06 12.72 -2.98
N ASP A 40 -2.82 13.61 -2.39
CA ASP A 40 -3.30 14.81 -3.09
C ASP A 40 -2.23 15.92 -3.06
N ALA A 41 -2.57 17.08 -3.61
CA ALA A 41 -1.65 18.22 -3.69
C ALA A 41 -1.27 18.77 -2.31
N GLN A 42 -2.07 18.52 -1.29
CA GLN A 42 -1.80 18.93 0.09
C GLN A 42 -1.03 17.87 0.88
N GLY A 43 -0.69 16.76 0.25
CA GLY A 43 0.04 15.68 0.90
C GLY A 43 -0.83 14.71 1.68
N ASN A 44 -2.15 14.84 1.58
CA ASN A 44 -3.08 13.92 2.25
C ASN A 44 -3.15 12.59 1.52
N LEU A 45 -3.22 11.51 2.29
CA LEU A 45 -3.41 10.17 1.76
C LEU A 45 -4.84 10.04 1.25
N VAL A 46 -5.02 9.79 -0.04
CA VAL A 46 -6.34 9.77 -0.67
C VAL A 46 -6.70 8.44 -1.33
N GLY A 47 -5.77 7.52 -1.43
CA GLY A 47 -6.04 6.23 -2.03
C GLY A 47 -4.82 5.34 -2.06
N VAL A 48 -4.98 4.17 -2.67
CA VAL A 48 -3.90 3.23 -2.94
C VAL A 48 -4.01 2.78 -4.38
N LEU A 49 -2.90 2.89 -5.10
CA LEU A 49 -2.80 2.40 -6.48
C LEU A 49 -2.09 1.06 -6.47
N SER A 50 -2.64 0.08 -7.17
CA SER A 50 -1.97 -1.20 -7.38
C SER A 50 -1.72 -1.42 -8.86
N SER A 51 -0.78 -2.32 -9.17
CA SER A 51 -0.50 -2.66 -10.56
C SER A 51 -1.72 -3.26 -11.27
N SER A 52 -2.60 -3.94 -10.54
CA SER A 52 -3.85 -4.46 -11.10
C SER A 52 -4.80 -3.34 -11.54
N ASP A 53 -4.77 -2.19 -10.88
CA ASP A 53 -5.59 -1.03 -11.29
C ASP A 53 -5.12 -0.49 -12.64
N LEU A 54 -3.85 -0.65 -12.95
CA LEU A 54 -3.25 -0.15 -14.18
C LEU A 54 -3.54 -1.04 -15.40
N VAL A 55 -3.90 -2.30 -15.19
CA VAL A 55 -4.17 -3.22 -16.30
C VAL A 55 -5.64 -3.40 -16.62
N ASN A 56 -6.52 -2.74 -15.87
CA ASN A 56 -7.96 -2.85 -16.06
C ASN A 56 -8.64 -1.48 -16.18
N PRO A 57 -8.12 -0.57 -17.00
CA PRO A 57 -8.71 0.75 -17.15
C PRO A 57 -9.81 0.74 -18.18
N GLU A 58 -10.56 1.82 -18.22
CA GLU A 58 -11.39 2.15 -19.37
C GLU A 58 -10.47 2.31 -20.59
N PRO A 59 -10.60 1.49 -21.63
CA PRO A 59 -9.67 1.52 -22.77
C PRO A 59 -9.52 2.89 -23.39
N ALA A 60 -10.59 3.67 -23.43
CA ALA A 60 -10.55 5.01 -24.03
C ALA A 60 -9.61 5.96 -23.29
N GLN A 61 -9.54 5.87 -21.96
CA GLN A 61 -8.65 6.70 -21.14
C GLN A 61 -7.18 6.36 -21.41
N TRP A 62 -6.87 5.08 -21.52
CA TRP A 62 -5.51 4.64 -21.82
C TRP A 62 -5.04 5.09 -23.19
N ILE A 63 -5.90 4.90 -24.19
CA ILE A 63 -5.58 5.27 -25.58
C ILE A 63 -5.29 6.77 -25.69
N ARG A 64 -6.01 7.57 -24.93
CA ARG A 64 -5.83 9.04 -24.96
C ARG A 64 -4.73 9.53 -24.01
N GLY A 65 -4.21 8.67 -23.17
CA GLY A 65 -3.22 9.06 -22.15
C GLY A 65 -3.78 9.99 -21.10
N GLU A 66 -5.08 9.98 -20.89
CA GLU A 66 -5.79 10.91 -20.00
C GLU A 66 -6.01 10.36 -18.58
N ALA A 67 -5.77 9.08 -18.37
CA ALA A 67 -5.99 8.48 -17.05
C ALA A 67 -4.98 8.99 -16.04
N THR A 68 -5.48 9.43 -14.88
CA THR A 68 -4.63 9.80 -13.74
C THR A 68 -4.66 8.71 -12.69
N VAL A 69 -3.73 8.78 -11.74
CA VAL A 69 -3.73 7.89 -10.57
C VAL A 69 -5.08 7.98 -9.85
N GLY A 70 -5.60 9.21 -9.67
CA GLY A 70 -6.88 9.43 -9.01
C GLY A 70 -8.05 8.72 -9.69
N ASP A 71 -8.00 8.58 -11.02
CA ASP A 71 -9.05 7.89 -11.77
C ASP A 71 -9.04 6.38 -11.54
N LEU A 72 -7.87 5.81 -11.27
CA LEU A 72 -7.66 4.36 -11.22
C LEU A 72 -7.46 3.80 -9.82
N MET A 73 -7.04 4.62 -8.87
CA MET A 73 -6.76 4.19 -7.50
C MET A 73 -8.01 3.71 -6.77
N ASN A 74 -7.79 2.90 -5.73
CA ASN A 74 -8.84 2.58 -4.78
C ASN A 74 -8.85 3.67 -3.70
N PRO A 75 -9.95 4.43 -3.55
CA PRO A 75 -10.03 5.47 -2.53
C PRO A 75 -10.26 4.92 -1.12
N ASP A 76 -10.65 3.65 -0.99
CA ASP A 76 -10.87 3.02 0.30
C ASP A 76 -9.55 2.53 0.87
N VAL A 77 -8.85 3.39 1.59
CA VAL A 77 -7.56 3.07 2.17
C VAL A 77 -7.77 2.23 3.42
N ILE A 78 -7.23 1.01 3.40
CA ILE A 78 -7.20 0.16 4.59
C ILE A 78 -5.91 0.48 5.34
N SER A 79 -6.04 0.94 6.57
CA SER A 79 -4.90 1.34 7.38
C SER A 79 -4.96 0.73 8.77
N LEU A 80 -3.79 0.56 9.35
CA LEU A 80 -3.60 0.15 10.75
C LEU A 80 -2.52 1.06 11.34
N TYR A 81 -2.36 0.99 12.66
CA TYR A 81 -1.35 1.77 13.35
C TYR A 81 -0.09 0.96 13.58
N GLU A 82 1.05 1.65 13.61
CA GLU A 82 2.35 0.97 13.74
C GLU A 82 2.49 0.18 15.04
N ASP A 83 1.76 0.55 16.09
CA ASP A 83 1.77 -0.14 17.38
C ASP A 83 0.75 -1.27 17.49
N ASP A 84 -0.07 -1.47 16.45
CA ASP A 84 -0.98 -2.60 16.44
C ASP A 84 -0.21 -3.92 16.35
N PRO A 85 -0.80 -5.02 16.83
CA PRO A 85 -0.14 -6.34 16.70
C PRO A 85 0.11 -6.68 15.23
N ALA A 86 1.28 -7.25 14.96
CA ALA A 86 1.63 -7.66 13.58
C ALA A 86 0.61 -8.65 13.01
N MET A 87 0.08 -9.55 13.84
CA MET A 87 -0.91 -10.53 13.41
C MET A 87 -2.20 -9.87 12.89
N THR A 88 -2.54 -8.68 13.40
CA THR A 88 -3.71 -7.95 12.90
C THR A 88 -3.58 -7.66 11.41
N ALA A 89 -2.38 -7.27 10.95
CA ALA A 89 -2.15 -7.04 9.52
C ALA A 89 -2.31 -8.32 8.69
N VAL A 90 -1.82 -9.44 9.21
CA VAL A 90 -1.94 -10.74 8.56
C VAL A 90 -3.42 -11.12 8.39
N ILE A 91 -4.19 -10.99 9.45
CA ILE A 91 -5.61 -11.32 9.46
C ILE A 91 -6.38 -10.43 8.49
N GLU A 92 -6.12 -9.13 8.51
CA GLU A 92 -6.80 -8.18 7.64
C GLU A 92 -6.50 -8.44 6.16
N MET A 93 -5.24 -8.73 5.82
CA MET A 93 -4.89 -9.05 4.44
C MET A 93 -5.58 -10.32 3.96
N ALA A 94 -5.60 -11.34 4.80
CA ALA A 94 -6.25 -12.62 4.46
C ALA A 94 -7.76 -12.47 4.35
N ARG A 95 -8.37 -11.77 5.30
CA ARG A 95 -9.82 -11.62 5.37
C ARG A 95 -10.38 -10.77 4.25
N ARG A 96 -9.67 -9.73 3.85
CA ARG A 96 -10.10 -8.78 2.83
C ARG A 96 -9.54 -9.08 1.44
N ASP A 97 -8.70 -10.09 1.32
CA ASP A 97 -7.99 -10.44 0.08
C ASP A 97 -7.27 -9.23 -0.51
N ILE A 98 -6.54 -8.54 0.34
CA ILE A 98 -5.74 -7.37 -0.05
C ILE A 98 -4.26 -7.64 0.19
N HIS A 99 -3.41 -6.97 -0.57
CA HIS A 99 -1.97 -7.20 -0.57
C HIS A 99 -1.17 -6.03 -0.01
N ARG A 100 -1.84 -5.01 0.53
CA ARG A 100 -1.17 -3.84 1.11
C ARG A 100 -2.04 -3.26 2.19
N ILE A 101 -1.39 -2.91 3.30
CA ILE A 101 -2.02 -2.16 4.37
C ILE A 101 -1.15 -0.95 4.65
N VAL A 102 -1.75 0.22 4.62
CA VAL A 102 -1.07 1.47 4.98
C VAL A 102 -0.92 1.49 6.50
N VAL A 103 0.27 1.87 6.96
CA VAL A 103 0.56 1.95 8.38
C VAL A 103 0.73 3.42 8.77
N LEU A 104 0.01 3.81 9.82
CA LEU A 104 0.01 5.16 10.34
C LEU A 104 0.71 5.23 11.68
N ASP A 105 1.32 6.38 11.97
CA ASP A 105 1.90 6.65 13.28
C ASP A 105 0.84 7.24 14.22
N ASP A 106 1.26 7.64 15.44
CA ASP A 106 0.37 8.19 16.47
C ASP A 106 -0.32 9.48 16.04
N ASP A 107 0.27 10.20 15.09
CA ASP A 107 -0.31 11.43 14.53
C ASP A 107 -1.15 11.16 13.29
N SER A 108 -1.45 9.89 13.01
CA SER A 108 -2.19 9.45 11.83
C SER A 108 -1.51 9.80 10.51
N LYS A 109 -0.20 9.90 10.52
CA LYS A 109 0.61 10.14 9.32
C LYS A 109 1.19 8.83 8.83
N LEU A 110 1.49 8.79 7.53
CA LEU A 110 2.04 7.61 6.89
C LEU A 110 3.39 7.24 7.51
N ALA A 111 3.46 6.06 8.13
CA ALA A 111 4.66 5.54 8.78
C ALA A 111 5.30 4.41 7.98
N GLY A 112 4.49 3.66 7.25
CA GLY A 112 5.00 2.50 6.52
C GLY A 112 3.91 1.81 5.72
N ILE A 113 4.27 0.67 5.18
CA ILE A 113 3.34 -0.20 4.46
C ILE A 113 3.68 -1.65 4.79
N VAL A 114 2.66 -2.49 4.87
CA VAL A 114 2.83 -3.94 5.08
C VAL A 114 2.26 -4.67 3.88
N THR A 115 3.04 -5.62 3.37
CA THR A 115 2.64 -6.52 2.29
C THR A 115 2.83 -7.96 2.75
N PRO A 116 2.25 -8.95 2.06
CA PRO A 116 2.51 -10.36 2.37
C PRO A 116 3.99 -10.71 2.35
N MET A 117 4.79 -10.07 1.50
CA MET A 117 6.23 -10.33 1.47
C MET A 117 6.93 -9.88 2.74
N ASP A 118 6.47 -8.80 3.37
CA ASP A 118 6.99 -8.37 4.68
C ASP A 118 6.76 -9.45 5.73
N VAL A 119 5.61 -10.10 5.69
CA VAL A 119 5.28 -11.21 6.60
C VAL A 119 6.19 -12.40 6.33
N VAL A 120 6.37 -12.76 5.06
CA VAL A 120 7.26 -13.87 4.67
C VAL A 120 8.68 -13.60 5.12
N CYS A 121 9.20 -12.39 4.92
CA CYS A 121 10.55 -12.01 5.35
C CYS A 121 10.69 -12.06 6.87
N ALA A 122 9.67 -11.63 7.59
CA ALA A 122 9.69 -11.67 9.06
C ALA A 122 9.74 -13.11 9.57
N LEU A 123 8.94 -13.99 8.99
CA LEU A 123 8.94 -15.42 9.33
C LEU A 123 10.28 -16.07 9.00
N ALA A 124 10.82 -15.78 7.82
CA ALA A 124 12.12 -16.30 7.39
C ALA A 124 13.25 -15.83 8.32
N GLY A 125 13.11 -14.64 8.88
CA GLY A 125 14.06 -14.07 9.85
C GLY A 125 13.88 -14.57 11.27
N GLY A 126 12.95 -15.50 11.49
CA GLY A 126 12.73 -16.09 12.80
C GLY A 126 11.79 -15.32 13.71
N LYS A 127 11.11 -14.30 13.20
CA LYS A 127 10.14 -13.55 14.01
C LYS A 127 8.89 -14.38 14.25
N ARG A 128 8.32 -14.23 15.43
CA ARG A 128 7.13 -14.98 15.84
C ARG A 128 5.92 -14.05 15.89
N PHE A 129 4.84 -14.48 15.22
CA PHE A 129 3.57 -13.80 15.27
C PHE A 129 2.69 -14.42 16.35
N ASP A 130 2.14 -13.57 17.22
CA ASP A 130 1.21 -14.00 18.25
C ASP A 130 -0.16 -14.24 17.62
N VAL A 131 -0.68 -15.44 17.77
CA VAL A 131 -1.96 -15.85 17.18
C VAL A 131 -3.15 -15.56 18.11
N GLY A 132 -2.97 -14.73 19.07
CA GLY A 132 -4.01 -14.32 20.00
C GLY A 132 -3.74 -14.80 21.42
N ALA A 133 -4.38 -14.18 22.35
CA ALA A 133 -4.32 -14.54 23.76
C ALA A 133 -5.69 -14.94 24.24
#